data_d47b0124b505a0c5e33e52870339295d
#
_entry.id   d47b0124b505a0c5e33e52870339295d
#
_cell.length_a   1.000
_cell.length_b   1.000
_cell.length_c   1.000
_cell.angle_alpha   90.00
_cell.angle_beta   90.00
_cell.angle_gamma   90.00
#
_symmetry.space_group_name_H-M   'P 1'
#
loop_
_entity.id
_entity.type
_entity.pdbx_description
1 polymer ?
#
loop_
_entity_poly.entity_id
_entity_poly.type
_entity_poly.pdbx_seq_one_letter_code
_entity_poly.pdbx_strand_id
1 'polypeptide(L)'
;MEIREVQQQDNPQIEALIRSCLKEYNADKPGCAWSDPDLGRFFEIYQGENKKYWVAVDNGKVVAGCGIGPLPIEGICELQKMYAYPQYRGKGISQQLMDKALLFAKKHYQKCYLETFANMVQAIRFYQKYGFTALTKPLFESEHYACDRWFILTL
;
A
#
# COMPACT_ATOMS: atom_id res chain seq x y z
N MET A 1 -1.03 -12.62 -16.29
CA MET A 1 -0.97 -11.58 -15.23
C MET A 1 -2.13 -10.61 -15.39
N GLU A 2 -2.92 -10.45 -14.36
CA GLU A 2 -4.08 -9.56 -14.37
C GLU A 2 -3.96 -8.57 -13.20
N ILE A 3 -4.23 -7.28 -13.47
CA ILE A 3 -4.37 -6.26 -12.42
C ILE A 3 -5.86 -5.89 -12.35
N ARG A 4 -6.46 -6.10 -11.19
CA ARG A 4 -7.90 -5.83 -10.99
C ARG A 4 -8.21 -5.41 -9.56
N GLU A 5 -9.43 -4.93 -9.34
CA GLU A 5 -9.90 -4.64 -7.99
C GLU A 5 -10.02 -5.92 -7.16
N VAL A 6 -9.86 -5.77 -5.85
CA VAL A 6 -9.96 -6.86 -4.88
C VAL A 6 -11.35 -7.51 -4.93
N GLN A 7 -11.39 -8.82 -4.79
CA GLN A 7 -12.59 -9.62 -4.65
C GLN A 7 -12.56 -10.32 -3.29
N GLN A 8 -13.73 -10.74 -2.78
CA GLN A 8 -13.83 -11.35 -1.47
C GLN A 8 -12.92 -12.59 -1.31
N GLN A 9 -12.83 -13.38 -2.36
CA GLN A 9 -12.00 -14.59 -2.38
C GLN A 9 -10.50 -14.29 -2.26
N ASP A 10 -10.07 -13.06 -2.49
CA ASP A 10 -8.66 -12.67 -2.40
C ASP A 10 -8.20 -12.45 -0.94
N ASN A 11 -9.12 -12.25 -0.01
CA ASN A 11 -8.79 -11.88 1.37
C ASN A 11 -7.71 -12.76 2.01
N PRO A 12 -7.80 -14.11 2.00
CA PRO A 12 -6.76 -14.94 2.60
C PRO A 12 -5.40 -14.80 1.92
N GLN A 13 -5.38 -14.65 0.61
CA GLN A 13 -4.13 -14.54 -0.15
C GLN A 13 -3.46 -13.18 0.07
N ILE A 14 -4.24 -12.11 0.21
CA ILE A 14 -3.72 -10.77 0.54
C ILE A 14 -3.10 -10.78 1.92
N GLU A 15 -3.77 -11.35 2.91
CA GLU A 15 -3.22 -11.47 4.27
C GLU A 15 -1.90 -12.23 4.26
N ALA A 16 -1.84 -13.36 3.56
CA ALA A 16 -0.63 -14.17 3.46
C ALA A 16 0.52 -13.40 2.80
N LEU A 17 0.24 -12.66 1.73
CA LEU A 17 1.21 -11.82 1.04
C LEU A 17 1.79 -10.76 1.98
N ILE A 18 0.94 -10.02 2.66
CA ILE A 18 1.36 -8.93 3.54
C ILE A 18 2.19 -9.47 4.70
N ARG A 19 1.75 -10.54 5.35
CA ARG A 19 2.49 -11.13 6.46
C ARG A 19 3.86 -11.67 6.03
N SER A 20 3.94 -12.28 4.85
CA SER A 20 5.21 -12.75 4.28
C SER A 20 6.18 -11.58 4.06
N CYS A 21 5.71 -10.48 3.47
CA CYS A 21 6.55 -9.30 3.24
C CYS A 21 6.97 -8.62 4.54
N LEU A 22 6.09 -8.53 5.53
CA LEU A 22 6.43 -7.94 6.82
C LEU A 22 7.53 -8.72 7.55
N LYS A 23 7.47 -10.06 7.51
CA LYS A 23 8.52 -10.91 8.08
C LYS A 23 9.87 -10.67 7.40
N GLU A 24 9.86 -10.48 6.09
CA GLU A 24 11.09 -10.22 5.31
C GLU A 24 11.84 -8.98 5.83
N TYR A 25 11.11 -7.96 6.30
CA TYR A 25 11.68 -6.71 6.78
C TYR A 25 11.70 -6.60 8.32
N ASN A 26 11.51 -7.71 9.04
CA ASN A 26 11.44 -7.74 10.50
C ASN A 26 10.36 -6.81 11.07
N ALA A 27 9.25 -6.68 10.33
CA ALA A 27 8.11 -5.82 10.69
C ALA A 27 6.89 -6.66 11.17
N ASP A 28 7.10 -7.91 11.58
CA ASP A 28 6.11 -8.81 12.13
C ASP A 28 5.94 -8.57 13.64
N LYS A 29 5.58 -7.33 14.00
CA LYS A 29 5.53 -6.87 15.40
C LYS A 29 4.49 -5.76 15.57
N PRO A 30 4.11 -5.42 16.84
CA PRO A 30 3.24 -4.28 17.14
C PRO A 30 3.79 -2.97 16.58
N GLY A 31 2.89 -2.05 16.19
CA GLY A 31 3.26 -0.77 15.59
C GLY A 31 3.49 -0.84 14.10
N CYS A 32 3.31 -2.01 13.49
CA CYS A 32 3.36 -2.26 12.06
C CYS A 32 2.01 -2.80 11.60
N ALA A 33 1.84 -2.94 10.28
CA ALA A 33 0.62 -3.50 9.69
C ALA A 33 0.32 -4.92 10.20
N TRP A 34 1.30 -5.62 10.74
CA TRP A 34 1.13 -6.96 11.34
C TRP A 34 0.01 -7.02 12.35
N SER A 35 -0.19 -5.95 13.13
CA SER A 35 -1.20 -5.88 14.19
C SER A 35 -2.54 -5.30 13.73
N ASP A 36 -2.68 -4.96 12.44
CA ASP A 36 -3.94 -4.43 11.92
C ASP A 36 -5.03 -5.51 11.99
N PRO A 37 -6.17 -5.23 12.62
CA PRO A 37 -7.22 -6.24 12.80
C PRO A 37 -7.92 -6.64 11.50
N ASP A 38 -7.79 -5.83 10.44
CA ASP A 38 -8.50 -6.00 9.19
C ASP A 38 -7.66 -6.61 8.06
N LEU A 39 -6.46 -7.16 8.37
CA LEU A 39 -5.58 -7.74 7.33
C LEU A 39 -6.25 -8.82 6.48
N GLY A 40 -7.20 -9.55 7.03
CA GLY A 40 -7.93 -10.61 6.33
C GLY A 40 -9.27 -10.16 5.74
N ARG A 41 -9.55 -8.85 5.68
CA ARG A 41 -10.86 -8.32 5.31
C ARG A 41 -10.79 -7.17 4.30
N PHE A 42 -9.82 -7.18 3.40
CA PHE A 42 -9.59 -6.05 2.49
C PHE A 42 -10.76 -5.83 1.51
N PHE A 43 -11.42 -6.90 1.06
CA PHE A 43 -12.61 -6.69 0.26
C PHE A 43 -13.64 -5.84 1.00
N GLU A 44 -13.90 -6.15 2.27
CA GLU A 44 -14.91 -5.46 3.08
C GLU A 44 -14.48 -4.03 3.44
N ILE A 45 -13.22 -3.83 3.83
CA ILE A 45 -12.76 -2.51 4.31
C ILE A 45 -12.51 -1.50 3.18
N TYR A 46 -12.31 -1.96 1.96
CA TYR A 46 -12.08 -1.07 0.81
C TYR A 46 -13.34 -0.83 -0.03
N GLN A 47 -14.52 -1.11 0.51
CA GLN A 47 -15.78 -0.71 -0.10
C GLN A 47 -16.04 0.78 0.18
N GLY A 48 -16.46 1.53 -0.84
CA GLY A 48 -16.72 2.96 -0.71
C GLY A 48 -16.23 3.73 -1.94
N GLU A 49 -16.67 4.98 -2.06
CA GLU A 49 -16.37 5.79 -3.24
C GLU A 49 -14.96 6.37 -3.22
N ASN A 50 -14.38 6.54 -2.02
CA ASN A 50 -13.12 7.24 -1.81
C ASN A 50 -11.95 6.32 -1.42
N LYS A 51 -12.13 5.01 -1.50
CA LYS A 51 -11.11 4.02 -1.18
C LYS A 51 -11.23 2.81 -2.10
N LYS A 52 -10.08 2.19 -2.39
CA LYS A 52 -10.03 1.02 -3.28
C LYS A 52 -8.75 0.25 -3.05
N TYR A 53 -8.79 -1.06 -3.28
CA TYR A 53 -7.62 -1.93 -3.25
C TYR A 53 -7.54 -2.71 -4.56
N TRP A 54 -6.34 -2.77 -5.14
CA TRP A 54 -6.06 -3.53 -6.37
C TRP A 54 -5.09 -4.65 -6.09
N VAL A 55 -5.24 -5.74 -6.83
CA VAL A 55 -4.36 -6.90 -6.76
C VAL A 55 -3.81 -7.24 -8.13
N ALA A 56 -2.59 -7.78 -8.14
CA ALA A 56 -2.01 -8.45 -9.30
C ALA A 56 -2.18 -9.95 -9.09
N VAL A 57 -2.74 -10.62 -10.08
CA VAL A 57 -3.04 -12.05 -10.02
C VAL A 57 -2.29 -12.78 -11.14
N ASP A 58 -1.55 -13.82 -10.77
CA ASP A 58 -0.81 -14.66 -11.71
C ASP A 58 -1.24 -16.12 -11.50
N ASN A 59 -1.83 -16.71 -12.54
CA ASN A 59 -2.35 -18.09 -12.49
C ASN A 59 -3.24 -18.35 -11.26
N GLY A 60 -4.16 -17.42 -11.00
CA GLY A 60 -5.10 -17.53 -9.88
C GLY A 60 -4.52 -17.19 -8.50
N LYS A 61 -3.25 -16.79 -8.43
CA LYS A 61 -2.59 -16.42 -7.17
C LYS A 61 -2.41 -14.91 -7.09
N VAL A 62 -2.81 -14.32 -5.97
CA VAL A 62 -2.49 -12.92 -5.66
C VAL A 62 -1.00 -12.81 -5.35
N VAL A 63 -0.29 -11.99 -6.13
CA VAL A 63 1.18 -11.87 -6.03
C VAL A 63 1.65 -10.48 -5.62
N ALA A 64 0.77 -9.48 -5.73
CA ALA A 64 1.06 -8.12 -5.32
C ALA A 64 -0.26 -7.37 -5.09
N GLY A 65 -0.20 -6.23 -4.42
CA GLY A 65 -1.38 -5.39 -4.24
C GLY A 65 -1.02 -4.03 -3.67
N CYS A 66 -1.95 -3.08 -3.80
CA CYS A 66 -1.89 -1.78 -3.14
C CYS A 66 -3.27 -1.15 -3.05
N GLY A 67 -3.44 -0.23 -2.12
CA GLY A 67 -4.69 0.48 -1.93
C GLY A 67 -4.55 1.96 -1.74
N ILE A 68 -5.68 2.65 -1.88
CA ILE A 68 -5.84 4.07 -1.55
C ILE A 68 -6.97 4.15 -0.52
N GLY A 69 -6.73 4.89 0.54
CA GLY A 69 -7.73 5.18 1.56
C GLY A 69 -7.61 6.60 2.08
N PRO A 70 -8.66 7.12 2.73
CA PRO A 70 -8.64 8.49 3.28
C PRO A 70 -7.78 8.57 4.53
N LEU A 71 -7.21 9.77 4.76
CA LEU A 71 -6.64 10.16 6.04
C LEU A 71 -7.63 11.05 6.81
N PRO A 72 -7.44 11.25 8.13
CA PRO A 72 -8.24 12.22 8.89
C PRO A 72 -7.86 13.67 8.58
N ILE A 73 -7.39 13.95 7.36
CA ILE A 73 -7.01 15.26 6.85
C ILE A 73 -7.69 15.43 5.50
N GLU A 74 -8.50 16.48 5.36
CA GLU A 74 -9.26 16.72 4.14
C GLU A 74 -8.33 16.85 2.92
N GLY A 75 -8.71 16.20 1.82
CA GLY A 75 -7.99 16.28 0.54
C GLY A 75 -6.73 15.42 0.44
N ILE A 76 -6.38 14.69 1.49
CA ILE A 76 -5.18 13.83 1.50
C ILE A 76 -5.60 12.37 1.67
N CYS A 77 -5.13 11.53 0.74
CA CYS A 77 -5.25 10.08 0.85
C CYS A 77 -3.93 9.44 1.27
N GLU A 78 -3.99 8.15 1.56
CA GLU A 78 -2.80 7.36 1.86
C GLU A 78 -2.68 6.21 0.87
N LEU A 79 -1.47 6.02 0.32
CA LEU A 79 -1.10 4.79 -0.37
C LEU A 79 -0.87 3.73 0.71
N GLN A 80 -1.65 2.66 0.66
CA GLN A 80 -1.74 1.68 1.74
C GLN A 80 -1.39 0.28 1.26
N LYS A 81 -0.70 -0.47 2.12
CA LYS A 81 -0.52 -1.91 1.96
C LYS A 81 -0.01 -2.29 0.57
N MET A 82 1.02 -1.58 0.10
CA MET A 82 1.66 -1.90 -1.17
C MET A 82 2.76 -2.94 -0.96
N TYR A 83 2.49 -4.15 -1.41
CA TYR A 83 3.39 -5.30 -1.23
C TYR A 83 3.43 -6.15 -2.50
N ALA A 84 4.56 -6.83 -2.70
CA ALA A 84 4.75 -7.82 -3.77
C ALA A 84 5.68 -8.92 -3.26
N TYR A 85 5.40 -10.17 -3.62
CA TYR A 85 6.35 -11.25 -3.36
C TYR A 85 7.69 -10.95 -4.08
N PRO A 86 8.85 -11.32 -3.46
CA PRO A 86 10.17 -10.97 -4.01
C PRO A 86 10.36 -11.37 -5.47
N GLN A 87 9.88 -12.54 -5.87
CA GLN A 87 10.03 -13.05 -7.23
C GLN A 87 9.24 -12.27 -8.28
N TYR A 88 8.31 -11.41 -7.85
CA TYR A 88 7.50 -10.58 -8.74
C TYR A 88 7.96 -9.12 -8.78
N ARG A 89 8.99 -8.77 -8.02
CA ARG A 89 9.56 -7.41 -7.99
C ARG A 89 10.46 -7.17 -9.20
N GLY A 90 10.57 -5.90 -9.62
CA GLY A 90 11.42 -5.53 -10.74
C GLY A 90 10.90 -5.91 -12.11
N LYS A 91 9.63 -6.28 -12.23
CA LYS A 91 9.00 -6.73 -13.47
C LYS A 91 7.88 -5.79 -13.96
N GLY A 92 7.78 -4.60 -13.39
CA GLY A 92 6.78 -3.61 -13.77
C GLY A 92 5.40 -3.78 -13.12
N ILE A 93 5.21 -4.78 -12.27
CA ILE A 93 3.91 -5.04 -11.61
C ILE A 93 3.57 -3.92 -10.63
N SER A 94 4.54 -3.52 -9.79
CA SER A 94 4.35 -2.43 -8.84
C SER A 94 4.05 -1.12 -9.55
N GLN A 95 4.68 -0.88 -10.69
CA GLN A 95 4.40 0.30 -11.51
C GLN A 95 2.96 0.30 -12.02
N GLN A 96 2.48 -0.82 -12.53
CA GLN A 96 1.09 -0.94 -12.99
C GLN A 96 0.08 -0.71 -11.86
N LEU A 97 0.37 -1.24 -10.67
CA LEU A 97 -0.45 -1.02 -9.48
C LEU A 97 -0.43 0.45 -9.06
N MET A 98 0.75 1.08 -9.01
CA MET A 98 0.88 2.49 -8.65
C MET A 98 0.14 3.38 -9.64
N ASP A 99 0.25 3.11 -10.94
CA ASP A 99 -0.43 3.89 -11.97
C ASP A 99 -1.96 3.85 -11.76
N LYS A 100 -2.53 2.69 -11.47
CA LYS A 100 -3.96 2.56 -11.15
C LYS A 100 -4.33 3.30 -9.88
N ALA A 101 -3.53 3.17 -8.83
CA ALA A 101 -3.77 3.80 -7.55
C ALA A 101 -3.76 5.34 -7.67
N LEU A 102 -2.75 5.89 -8.35
CA LEU A 102 -2.63 7.34 -8.52
C LEU A 102 -3.71 7.91 -9.45
N LEU A 103 -4.12 7.17 -10.47
CA LEU A 103 -5.24 7.58 -11.33
C LEU A 103 -6.54 7.71 -10.52
N PHE A 104 -6.81 6.75 -9.64
CA PHE A 104 -7.93 6.80 -8.73
C PHE A 104 -7.79 7.96 -7.73
N ALA A 105 -6.61 8.11 -7.12
CA ALA A 105 -6.35 9.14 -6.12
C ALA A 105 -6.57 10.56 -6.68
N LYS A 106 -6.14 10.81 -7.92
CA LYS A 106 -6.32 12.10 -8.59
C LYS A 106 -7.78 12.52 -8.74
N LYS A 107 -8.69 11.56 -8.83
CA LYS A 107 -10.13 11.84 -8.98
C LYS A 107 -10.79 12.24 -7.65
N HIS A 108 -10.18 11.90 -6.52
CA HIS A 108 -10.81 12.01 -5.21
C HIS A 108 -10.02 12.88 -4.23
N TYR A 109 -8.73 13.14 -4.49
CA TYR A 109 -7.83 13.77 -3.53
C TYR A 109 -6.87 14.73 -4.21
N GLN A 110 -6.23 15.59 -3.39
CA GLN A 110 -5.25 16.57 -3.85
C GLN A 110 -3.81 16.13 -3.59
N LYS A 111 -3.60 15.33 -2.55
CA LYS A 111 -2.27 14.81 -2.15
C LYS A 111 -2.37 13.36 -1.72
N CYS A 112 -1.26 12.64 -1.89
CA CYS A 112 -1.12 11.26 -1.45
C CYS A 112 0.07 11.13 -0.50
N TYR A 113 -0.17 10.53 0.66
CA TYR A 113 0.80 10.33 1.73
C TYR A 113 1.12 8.84 1.84
N LEU A 114 2.29 8.49 2.34
CA LEU A 114 2.63 7.11 2.72
C LEU A 114 3.60 7.07 3.89
N GLU A 115 3.57 5.96 4.63
CA GLU A 115 4.48 5.64 5.71
C GLU A 115 5.23 4.35 5.38
N THR A 116 6.52 4.29 5.68
CA THR A 116 7.34 3.14 5.39
C THR A 116 8.52 3.05 6.38
N PHE A 117 9.41 2.08 6.15
CA PHE A 117 10.59 1.86 6.96
C PHE A 117 11.87 2.20 6.18
N ALA A 118 12.88 2.74 6.88
CA ALA A 118 14.17 3.08 6.27
C ALA A 118 14.85 1.89 5.60
N ASN A 119 14.65 0.67 6.10
CA ASN A 119 15.25 -0.54 5.52
C ASN A 119 14.58 -1.00 4.22
N MET A 120 13.43 -0.43 3.86
CA MET A 120 12.78 -0.71 2.58
C MET A 120 13.35 0.18 1.47
N VAL A 121 14.64 0.03 1.19
CA VAL A 121 15.39 0.91 0.29
C VAL A 121 14.86 0.90 -1.13
N GLN A 122 14.51 -0.27 -1.65
CA GLN A 122 13.98 -0.38 -3.01
C GLN A 122 12.61 0.27 -3.16
N ALA A 123 11.74 0.12 -2.15
CA ALA A 123 10.44 0.75 -2.12
C ALA A 123 10.59 2.29 -2.08
N ILE A 124 11.49 2.80 -1.26
CA ILE A 124 11.74 4.25 -1.17
C ILE A 124 12.20 4.81 -2.51
N ARG A 125 13.13 4.13 -3.20
CA ARG A 125 13.57 4.54 -4.54
C ARG A 125 12.41 4.55 -5.54
N PHE A 126 11.54 3.57 -5.45
CA PHE A 126 10.35 3.47 -6.30
C PHE A 126 9.41 4.65 -6.05
N TYR A 127 9.14 4.99 -4.80
CA TYR A 127 8.29 6.14 -4.46
C TYR A 127 8.90 7.46 -4.95
N GLN A 128 10.20 7.62 -4.77
CA GLN A 128 10.91 8.82 -5.22
C GLN A 128 10.84 9.01 -6.74
N LYS A 129 10.90 7.93 -7.52
CA LYS A 129 10.73 7.98 -8.98
C LYS A 129 9.36 8.48 -9.39
N TYR A 130 8.33 8.22 -8.58
CA TYR A 130 6.98 8.73 -8.84
C TYR A 130 6.80 10.19 -8.42
N GLY A 131 7.80 10.80 -7.80
CA GLY A 131 7.76 12.19 -7.37
C GLY A 131 7.37 12.38 -5.91
N PHE A 132 7.26 11.31 -5.13
CA PHE A 132 7.08 11.44 -3.69
C PHE A 132 8.30 12.09 -3.06
N THR A 133 8.08 13.07 -2.19
CA THR A 133 9.12 13.77 -1.45
C THR A 133 9.09 13.41 0.03
N ALA A 134 10.26 13.32 0.65
CA ALA A 134 10.38 12.95 2.05
C ALA A 134 9.87 14.07 2.96
N LEU A 135 9.16 13.67 4.02
CA LEU A 135 8.80 14.52 5.14
C LEU A 135 9.72 14.24 6.32
N THR A 136 9.88 15.22 7.19
CA THR A 136 10.72 15.09 8.40
C THR A 136 9.97 14.47 9.57
N LYS A 137 8.63 14.42 9.50
CA LYS A 137 7.75 13.85 10.53
C LYS A 137 6.45 13.37 9.88
N PRO A 138 5.69 12.49 10.56
CA PRO A 138 4.38 12.08 10.06
C PRO A 138 3.39 13.26 10.05
N LEU A 139 2.39 13.19 9.17
CA LEU A 139 1.32 14.20 9.12
C LEU A 139 0.31 14.05 10.24
N PHE A 140 0.21 12.87 10.84
CA PHE A 140 -0.75 12.56 11.90
C PHE A 140 -0.24 11.37 12.71
N GLU A 141 -0.81 11.16 13.90
CA GLU A 141 -0.51 9.96 14.69
C GLU A 141 -1.27 8.77 14.11
N SER A 142 -0.52 7.80 13.55
CA SER A 142 -1.10 6.60 12.97
C SER A 142 -0.89 5.39 13.89
N GLU A 143 -1.65 4.31 13.61
CA GLU A 143 -1.47 3.04 14.29
C GLU A 143 -0.13 2.37 13.93
N HIS A 144 0.48 2.78 12.83
CA HIS A 144 1.78 2.28 12.35
C HIS A 144 2.93 3.10 12.93
N TYR A 145 2.96 3.26 14.24
CA TYR A 145 3.94 4.11 14.93
C TYR A 145 5.39 3.63 14.79
N ALA A 146 5.62 2.38 14.37
CA ALA A 146 6.97 1.87 14.12
C ALA A 146 7.55 2.32 12.77
N CYS A 147 6.73 2.85 11.86
CA CYS A 147 7.21 3.44 10.62
C CYS A 147 8.08 4.67 10.93
N ASP A 148 9.20 4.82 10.24
CA ASP A 148 10.18 5.88 10.51
C ASP A 148 10.54 6.69 9.27
N ARG A 149 9.80 6.53 8.16
CA ARG A 149 9.93 7.34 6.94
C ARG A 149 8.55 7.68 6.40
N TRP A 150 8.39 8.92 5.96
CA TRP A 150 7.13 9.48 5.49
C TRP A 150 7.35 10.26 4.21
N PHE A 151 6.40 10.15 3.28
CA PHE A 151 6.48 10.78 1.97
C PHE A 151 5.15 11.37 1.57
N ILE A 152 5.19 12.41 0.73
CA ILE A 152 4.01 13.10 0.21
C ILE A 152 4.16 13.34 -1.29
N LEU A 153 3.05 13.25 -2.02
CA LEU A 153 2.97 13.54 -3.44
C LEU A 153 1.79 14.47 -3.69
N THR A 154 2.02 15.56 -4.43
CA THR A 154 0.95 16.40 -4.95
C THR A 154 0.38 15.75 -6.21
N LEU A 155 -0.92 15.53 -6.23
CA LEU A 155 -1.61 14.79 -7.30
C LEU A 155 -1.98 15.68 -8.49
#